data_0713183d98bc22632ea1527e2fcc6e36
#
_entry.id   0713183d98bc22632ea1527e2fcc6e36
#
_cell.length_a   1.000
_cell.length_b   1.000
_cell.length_c   1.000
_cell.angle_alpha   90.00
_cell.angle_beta   90.00
_cell.angle_gamma   90.00
#
_symmetry.space_group_name_H-M   'P 1'
#
loop_
_entity.id
_entity.type
_entity.pdbx_description
1 polymer ?
#
loop_
_entity_poly.entity_id
_entity_poly.type
_entity_poly.pdbx_seq_one_letter_code
_entity_poly.pdbx_strand_id
1 'polypeptide(L)'
;MNKHELINIWKTEEHVAHIHGWDFSHIEGRYTEETDLPWDYRHIILDYLKPEMKLVDIDTGGGEFLLSLHHSYEKTSATEAYPPNVQLCQETLLPLGIDFRAGDGKDALPFGDSEFDIVINRHGDFNVEEIHRVLKCGGLFITEQVGAENDRELVELLLAKTRLPFPEQYLDIVQTKFHDAGFDILDAQECFRPIKFFDIGALVWFAHIIEWEFPDFSVDHCKNSLLHAQQILEQNGCVEGRIHRFLLVARKAK
;
A
#
# COMPACT_ATOMS: atom_id res chain seq x y z
N MET A 1 9.61 33.16 9.92
CA MET A 1 10.24 33.12 8.57
C MET A 1 9.41 33.97 7.60
N ASN A 2 10.05 34.64 6.63
CA ASN A 2 9.31 35.32 5.58
C ASN A 2 8.90 34.33 4.47
N LYS A 3 7.93 34.75 3.61
CA LYS A 3 7.39 33.87 2.55
C LYS A 3 8.46 33.37 1.57
N HIS A 4 9.48 34.15 1.30
CA HIS A 4 10.54 33.76 0.36
C HIS A 4 11.44 32.69 0.95
N GLU A 5 11.79 32.80 2.23
CA GLU A 5 12.55 31.79 2.96
C GLU A 5 11.80 30.45 3.02
N LEU A 6 10.50 30.47 3.32
CA LEU A 6 9.66 29.25 3.32
C LEU A 6 9.69 28.55 1.97
N ILE A 7 9.45 29.28 0.89
CA ILE A 7 9.43 28.70 -0.47
C ILE A 7 10.78 28.10 -0.85
N ASN A 8 11.90 28.72 -0.45
CA ASN A 8 13.23 28.17 -0.72
C ASN A 8 13.47 26.86 0.03
N ILE A 9 13.02 26.76 1.28
CA ILE A 9 13.07 25.51 2.07
C ILE A 9 12.25 24.43 1.37
N TRP A 10 11.01 24.72 0.99
CA TRP A 10 10.14 23.76 0.31
C TRP A 10 10.71 23.28 -1.03
N LYS A 11 11.33 24.16 -1.82
CA LYS A 11 12.02 23.78 -3.05
C LYS A 11 13.24 22.90 -2.79
N THR A 12 13.91 23.07 -1.66
CA THR A 12 15.00 22.18 -1.27
C THR A 12 14.45 20.78 -0.94
N GLU A 13 13.34 20.69 -0.19
CA GLU A 13 12.69 19.41 0.11
C GLU A 13 12.18 18.71 -1.16
N GLU A 14 11.54 19.44 -2.06
CA GLU A 14 11.11 18.93 -3.37
C GLU A 14 12.30 18.39 -4.19
N HIS A 15 13.43 19.11 -4.20
CA HIS A 15 14.61 18.72 -4.96
C HIS A 15 15.29 17.45 -4.44
N VAL A 16 15.25 17.22 -3.12
CA VAL A 16 15.85 16.03 -2.49
C VAL A 16 14.85 14.87 -2.35
N ALA A 17 13.59 15.09 -2.74
CA ALA A 17 12.56 14.07 -2.63
C ALA A 17 12.84 12.91 -3.60
N HIS A 18 13.29 11.81 -3.04
CA HIS A 18 13.41 10.50 -3.69
C HIS A 18 13.32 9.42 -2.63
N ILE A 19 12.90 8.22 -3.03
CA ILE A 19 12.69 7.10 -2.12
C ILE A 19 13.33 5.83 -2.68
N HIS A 20 13.86 4.99 -1.79
CA HIS A 20 14.29 3.63 -2.09
C HIS A 20 13.38 2.66 -1.33
N GLY A 21 12.63 1.82 -2.06
CA GLY A 21 11.55 1.04 -1.45
C GLY A 21 10.51 1.96 -0.81
N TRP A 22 10.06 1.64 0.41
CA TRP A 22 9.15 2.46 1.23
C TRP A 22 9.89 3.11 2.41
N ASP A 23 11.06 3.70 2.18
CA ASP A 23 11.85 4.37 3.23
C ASP A 23 11.46 5.85 3.39
N PHE A 24 10.69 6.16 4.41
CA PHE A 24 10.26 7.50 4.80
C PHE A 24 11.15 8.14 5.89
N SER A 25 12.33 7.57 6.14
CA SER A 25 13.25 8.06 7.20
C SER A 25 13.64 9.53 7.05
N HIS A 26 13.64 10.08 5.81
CA HIS A 26 13.92 11.50 5.56
C HIS A 26 12.96 12.45 6.32
N ILE A 27 11.72 12.04 6.50
CA ILE A 27 10.72 12.84 7.21
C ILE A 27 10.38 12.27 8.60
N GLU A 28 11.17 11.32 9.13
CA GLU A 28 10.98 10.77 10.47
C GLU A 28 10.94 11.87 11.54
N GLY A 29 9.97 11.77 12.46
CA GLY A 29 9.73 12.76 13.50
C GLY A 29 9.11 14.09 13.02
N ARG A 30 8.92 14.26 11.70
CA ARG A 30 8.30 15.44 11.08
C ARG A 30 6.87 15.19 10.65
N TYR A 31 6.44 13.91 10.68
CA TYR A 31 5.06 13.47 10.47
C TYR A 31 4.74 12.30 11.40
N THR A 32 3.46 11.99 11.52
CA THR A 32 2.99 10.74 12.12
C THR A 32 1.86 10.18 11.28
N GLU A 33 1.89 8.87 11.11
CA GLU A 33 0.78 8.09 10.57
C GLU A 33 0.35 7.12 11.66
N GLU A 34 -0.94 7.09 11.98
CA GLU A 34 -1.46 6.18 13.00
C GLU A 34 -1.41 4.74 12.50
N THR A 35 -0.75 3.88 13.28
CA THR A 35 -0.54 2.46 12.96
C THR A 35 -1.47 1.53 13.73
N ASP A 36 -2.38 2.08 14.56
CA ASP A 36 -3.35 1.35 15.36
C ASP A 36 -4.57 0.91 14.55
N LEU A 37 -4.34 0.23 13.44
CA LEU A 37 -5.42 -0.36 12.66
C LEU A 37 -6.25 -1.31 13.53
N PRO A 38 -7.58 -1.44 13.32
CA PRO A 38 -8.43 -2.33 14.12
C PRO A 38 -8.17 -3.82 13.89
N TRP A 39 -7.20 -4.15 13.05
CA TRP A 39 -6.73 -5.51 12.77
C TRP A 39 -5.20 -5.58 12.80
N ASP A 40 -4.69 -6.80 13.00
CA ASP A 40 -3.29 -7.16 12.78
C ASP A 40 -3.22 -8.10 11.58
N TYR A 41 -2.83 -7.56 10.41
CA TYR A 41 -2.78 -8.29 9.15
C TYR A 41 -1.89 -9.54 9.23
N ARG A 42 -0.72 -9.42 9.89
CA ARG A 42 0.19 -10.55 10.08
C ARG A 42 -0.44 -11.64 10.95
N HIS A 43 -1.09 -11.26 12.04
CA HIS A 43 -1.73 -12.21 12.94
C HIS A 43 -2.88 -12.95 12.26
N ILE A 44 -3.70 -12.26 11.48
CA ILE A 44 -4.78 -12.85 10.70
C ILE A 44 -4.25 -13.92 9.74
N ILE A 45 -3.16 -13.63 9.01
CA ILE A 45 -2.55 -14.63 8.13
C ILE A 45 -2.10 -15.86 8.93
N LEU A 46 -1.42 -15.66 10.06
CA LEU A 46 -0.89 -16.75 10.89
C LEU A 46 -1.98 -17.61 11.52
N ASP A 47 -3.16 -17.05 11.80
CA ASP A 47 -4.31 -17.82 12.30
C ASP A 47 -4.83 -18.84 11.28
N TYR A 48 -4.71 -18.54 9.99
CA TYR A 48 -5.12 -19.44 8.90
C TYR A 48 -3.99 -20.31 8.37
N LEU A 49 -2.73 -19.82 8.40
CA LEU A 49 -1.59 -20.47 7.77
C LEU A 49 -1.12 -21.69 8.56
N LYS A 50 -1.17 -22.86 7.93
CA LYS A 50 -0.66 -24.11 8.52
C LYS A 50 0.64 -24.55 7.86
N PRO A 51 1.52 -25.30 8.56
CA PRO A 51 2.85 -25.67 8.04
C PRO A 51 2.83 -26.43 6.71
N GLU A 52 1.75 -27.17 6.42
CA GLU A 52 1.61 -27.96 5.20
C GLU A 52 1.10 -27.16 4.00
N MET A 53 0.56 -25.96 4.20
CA MET A 53 -0.08 -25.14 3.17
C MET A 53 0.94 -24.50 2.23
N LYS A 54 0.55 -24.33 0.96
CA LYS A 54 1.26 -23.49 -0.01
C LYS A 54 0.75 -22.07 0.05
N LEU A 55 1.67 -21.13 0.21
CA LEU A 55 1.45 -19.69 0.29
C LEU A 55 2.05 -18.98 -0.93
N VAL A 56 1.35 -18.00 -1.48
CA VAL A 56 1.94 -17.01 -2.39
C VAL A 56 1.64 -15.60 -1.93
N ASP A 57 2.65 -14.73 -2.01
CA ASP A 57 2.56 -13.29 -1.78
C ASP A 57 2.66 -12.56 -3.13
N ILE A 58 1.60 -11.83 -3.51
CA ILE A 58 1.51 -11.10 -4.77
C ILE A 58 1.98 -9.66 -4.52
N ASP A 59 2.88 -9.15 -5.36
CA ASP A 59 3.51 -7.83 -5.23
C ASP A 59 4.19 -7.68 -3.86
N THR A 60 5.12 -8.61 -3.60
CA THR A 60 5.76 -8.80 -2.28
C THR A 60 6.68 -7.66 -1.82
N GLY A 61 6.96 -6.68 -2.70
CA GLY A 61 7.95 -5.64 -2.43
C GLY A 61 9.36 -6.22 -2.33
N GLY A 62 10.04 -5.96 -1.23
CA GLY A 62 11.37 -6.54 -0.94
C GLY A 62 11.32 -7.94 -0.34
N GLY A 63 10.13 -8.46 0.00
CA GLY A 63 9.95 -9.77 0.63
C GLY A 63 10.07 -9.77 2.16
N GLU A 64 10.35 -8.62 2.81
CA GLU A 64 10.56 -8.54 4.25
C GLU A 64 9.32 -9.00 5.04
N PHE A 65 8.13 -8.58 4.60
CA PHE A 65 6.88 -9.00 5.22
C PHE A 65 6.67 -10.51 5.08
N LEU A 66 6.86 -11.06 3.87
CA LEU A 66 6.74 -12.48 3.59
C LEU A 66 7.67 -13.31 4.49
N LEU A 67 8.96 -12.91 4.59
CA LEU A 67 9.94 -13.58 5.45
C LEU A 67 9.56 -13.51 6.93
N SER A 68 8.89 -12.43 7.37
CA SER A 68 8.43 -12.27 8.76
C SER A 68 7.37 -13.29 9.18
N LEU A 69 6.69 -13.95 8.24
CA LEU A 69 5.72 -15.00 8.53
C LEU A 69 6.39 -16.31 9.00
N HIS A 70 7.68 -16.47 8.77
CA HIS A 70 8.47 -17.68 9.13
C HIS A 70 7.86 -18.97 8.61
N HIS A 71 7.21 -18.94 7.44
CA HIS A 71 6.68 -20.13 6.79
C HIS A 71 7.79 -20.93 6.09
N SER A 72 7.55 -22.23 5.81
CA SER A 72 8.49 -23.08 5.07
C SER A 72 8.78 -22.50 3.69
N TYR A 73 10.04 -22.22 3.38
CA TYR A 73 10.45 -21.61 2.11
C TYR A 73 10.05 -22.45 0.89
N GLU A 74 10.12 -23.79 1.00
CA GLU A 74 9.72 -24.73 -0.06
C GLU A 74 8.20 -24.69 -0.37
N LYS A 75 7.41 -24.08 0.51
CA LYS A 75 5.96 -23.92 0.37
C LYS A 75 5.55 -22.47 0.16
N THR A 76 6.52 -21.60 -0.01
CA THR A 76 6.32 -20.17 -0.18
C THR A 76 6.68 -19.76 -1.60
N SER A 77 5.81 -19.00 -2.22
CA SER A 77 6.02 -18.38 -3.52
C SER A 77 5.80 -16.86 -3.41
N ALA A 78 6.35 -16.09 -4.36
CA ALA A 78 6.15 -14.66 -4.42
C ALA A 78 6.17 -14.14 -5.85
N THR A 79 5.47 -13.02 -6.10
CA THR A 79 5.62 -12.22 -7.31
C THR A 79 5.99 -10.78 -6.99
N GLU A 80 6.59 -10.11 -7.97
CA GLU A 80 6.89 -8.68 -7.95
C GLU A 80 7.13 -8.20 -9.37
N ALA A 81 6.69 -6.97 -9.71
CA ALA A 81 6.80 -6.41 -11.04
C ALA A 81 7.76 -5.21 -11.13
N TYR A 82 7.95 -4.46 -10.04
CA TYR A 82 8.84 -3.29 -10.04
C TYR A 82 10.31 -3.71 -10.16
N PRO A 83 11.03 -3.31 -11.25
CA PRO A 83 12.34 -3.89 -11.56
C PRO A 83 13.38 -3.86 -10.45
N PRO A 84 13.51 -2.80 -9.63
CA PRO A 84 14.45 -2.81 -8.50
C PRO A 84 14.10 -3.86 -7.45
N ASN A 85 12.80 -4.04 -7.14
CA ASN A 85 12.34 -5.06 -6.18
C ASN A 85 12.47 -6.48 -6.77
N VAL A 86 12.24 -6.65 -8.07
CA VAL A 86 12.48 -7.94 -8.76
C VAL A 86 13.93 -8.37 -8.59
N GLN A 87 14.89 -7.47 -8.81
CA GLN A 87 16.30 -7.77 -8.59
C GLN A 87 16.57 -8.14 -7.13
N LEU A 88 16.06 -7.34 -6.18
CA LEU A 88 16.20 -7.60 -4.74
C LEU A 88 15.64 -8.97 -4.36
N CYS A 89 14.44 -9.33 -4.81
CA CYS A 89 13.83 -10.64 -4.54
C CYS A 89 14.62 -11.79 -5.17
N GLN A 90 15.19 -11.61 -6.36
CA GLN A 90 16.07 -12.61 -6.96
C GLN A 90 17.33 -12.85 -6.12
N GLU A 91 17.89 -11.81 -5.52
CA GLU A 91 19.08 -11.88 -4.68
C GLU A 91 18.78 -12.40 -3.26
N THR A 92 17.58 -12.17 -2.74
CA THR A 92 17.22 -12.47 -1.33
C THR A 92 16.32 -13.69 -1.17
N LEU A 93 15.28 -13.87 -2.00
CA LEU A 93 14.29 -14.93 -1.84
C LEU A 93 14.69 -16.24 -2.54
N LEU A 94 15.19 -16.17 -3.78
CA LEU A 94 15.59 -17.39 -4.52
C LEU A 94 16.67 -18.21 -3.80
N PRO A 95 17.73 -17.63 -3.19
CA PRO A 95 18.73 -18.41 -2.47
C PRO A 95 18.18 -19.15 -1.24
N LEU A 96 17.05 -18.68 -0.69
CA LEU A 96 16.36 -19.34 0.43
C LEU A 96 15.49 -20.53 -0.01
N GLY A 97 15.26 -20.68 -1.33
CA GLY A 97 14.38 -21.73 -1.88
C GLY A 97 12.91 -21.32 -2.05
N ILE A 98 12.60 -20.02 -1.92
CA ILE A 98 11.27 -19.47 -2.23
C ILE A 98 11.09 -19.42 -3.75
N ASP A 99 9.94 -19.87 -4.28
CA ASP A 99 9.60 -19.80 -5.70
C ASP A 99 9.19 -18.37 -6.09
N PHE A 100 10.21 -17.55 -6.37
CA PHE A 100 10.00 -16.17 -6.80
C PHE A 100 9.91 -16.07 -8.33
N ARG A 101 8.88 -15.39 -8.83
CA ARG A 101 8.66 -15.15 -10.26
C ARG A 101 8.31 -13.68 -10.51
N ALA A 102 8.95 -13.05 -11.51
CA ALA A 102 8.57 -11.72 -11.92
C ALA A 102 7.16 -11.74 -12.55
N GLY A 103 6.27 -10.86 -12.07
CA GLY A 103 4.89 -10.75 -12.53
C GLY A 103 4.13 -9.69 -11.78
N ASP A 104 3.16 -9.05 -12.46
CA ASP A 104 2.29 -8.00 -11.91
C ASP A 104 0.99 -8.65 -11.41
N GLY A 105 0.53 -8.29 -10.22
CA GLY A 105 -0.68 -8.86 -9.61
C GLY A 105 -1.96 -8.61 -10.41
N LYS A 106 -2.01 -7.56 -11.24
CA LYS A 106 -3.15 -7.27 -12.13
C LYS A 106 -3.21 -8.10 -13.40
N ASP A 107 -2.11 -8.73 -13.79
CA ASP A 107 -1.99 -9.55 -14.99
C ASP A 107 -2.22 -11.05 -14.66
N ALA A 108 -1.95 -11.91 -15.64
CA ALA A 108 -1.97 -13.35 -15.43
C ALA A 108 -0.83 -13.77 -14.50
N LEU A 109 -1.15 -14.39 -13.38
CA LEU A 109 -0.18 -14.89 -12.43
C LEU A 109 0.64 -16.05 -13.01
N PRO A 110 1.98 -16.08 -12.84
CA PRO A 110 2.84 -17.09 -13.45
C PRO A 110 2.80 -18.45 -12.72
N PHE A 111 1.62 -18.86 -12.24
CA PHE A 111 1.40 -20.08 -11.47
C PHE A 111 0.28 -20.95 -12.08
N GLY A 112 0.24 -22.21 -11.68
CA GLY A 112 -0.75 -23.16 -12.13
C GLY A 112 -2.13 -22.99 -11.46
N ASP A 113 -3.15 -23.62 -12.05
CA ASP A 113 -4.51 -23.63 -11.50
C ASP A 113 -4.55 -24.42 -10.18
N SER A 114 -5.29 -23.93 -9.20
CA SER A 114 -5.51 -24.59 -7.91
C SER A 114 -4.19 -25.00 -7.20
N GLU A 115 -3.21 -24.16 -7.27
CA GLU A 115 -1.87 -24.43 -6.72
C GLU A 115 -1.74 -24.08 -5.25
N PHE A 116 -2.39 -22.99 -4.80
CA PHE A 116 -2.17 -22.40 -3.48
C PHE A 116 -3.35 -22.64 -2.52
N ASP A 117 -2.99 -22.78 -1.23
CA ASP A 117 -3.95 -22.81 -0.14
C ASP A 117 -4.28 -21.39 0.36
N ILE A 118 -3.27 -20.50 0.34
CA ILE A 118 -3.39 -19.10 0.73
C ILE A 118 -2.69 -18.22 -0.31
N VAL A 119 -3.39 -17.16 -0.74
CA VAL A 119 -2.84 -16.03 -1.49
C VAL A 119 -2.92 -14.80 -0.59
N ILE A 120 -1.82 -14.09 -0.44
CA ILE A 120 -1.79 -12.80 0.26
C ILE A 120 -1.36 -11.71 -0.69
N ASN A 121 -1.78 -10.47 -0.39
CA ASN A 121 -1.37 -9.27 -1.10
C ASN A 121 -1.52 -8.07 -0.16
N ARG A 122 -0.55 -7.17 -0.16
CA ARG A 122 -0.59 -5.98 0.67
C ARG A 122 -0.21 -4.74 -0.12
N HIS A 123 -1.17 -3.81 -0.28
CA HIS A 123 -1.00 -2.53 -0.97
C HIS A 123 -0.63 -2.65 -2.47
N GLY A 124 -0.74 -3.84 -3.06
CA GLY A 124 -0.49 -4.09 -4.47
C GLY A 124 -1.77 -4.32 -5.26
N ASP A 125 -1.66 -4.23 -6.59
CA ASP A 125 -2.76 -4.56 -7.50
C ASP A 125 -3.04 -6.07 -7.50
N PHE A 126 -4.25 -6.47 -7.86
CA PHE A 126 -4.62 -7.87 -8.01
C PHE A 126 -5.76 -8.07 -9.00
N ASN A 127 -5.78 -9.25 -9.61
CA ASN A 127 -6.85 -9.71 -10.51
C ASN A 127 -7.65 -10.82 -9.82
N VAL A 128 -8.94 -10.58 -9.59
CA VAL A 128 -9.82 -11.50 -8.83
C VAL A 128 -9.97 -12.83 -9.53
N GLU A 129 -10.06 -12.86 -10.87
CA GLU A 129 -10.16 -14.08 -11.67
C GLU A 129 -8.88 -14.94 -11.56
N GLU A 130 -7.72 -14.30 -11.56
CA GLU A 130 -6.44 -14.98 -11.39
C GLU A 130 -6.24 -15.52 -9.98
N ILE A 131 -6.63 -14.73 -8.95
CA ILE A 131 -6.67 -15.22 -7.57
C ILE A 131 -7.57 -16.44 -7.47
N HIS A 132 -8.77 -16.37 -8.09
CA HIS A 132 -9.68 -17.52 -8.12
C HIS A 132 -9.04 -18.72 -8.82
N ARG A 133 -8.36 -18.51 -9.96
CA ARG A 133 -7.72 -19.58 -10.74
C ARG A 133 -6.63 -20.30 -9.94
N VAL A 134 -5.72 -19.54 -9.31
CA VAL A 134 -4.55 -20.13 -8.61
C VAL A 134 -4.89 -20.72 -7.24
N LEU A 135 -6.00 -20.30 -6.61
CA LEU A 135 -6.46 -20.87 -5.35
C LEU A 135 -7.10 -22.23 -5.51
N LYS A 136 -6.78 -23.14 -4.61
CA LYS A 136 -7.52 -24.40 -4.41
C LYS A 136 -8.95 -24.11 -3.95
N CYS A 137 -9.87 -25.07 -4.17
CA CYS A 137 -11.19 -25.04 -3.53
C CYS A 137 -11.06 -24.91 -2.00
N GLY A 138 -11.75 -23.94 -1.41
CA GLY A 138 -11.65 -23.63 0.02
C GLY A 138 -10.40 -22.85 0.42
N GLY A 139 -9.53 -22.51 -0.53
CA GLY A 139 -8.35 -21.64 -0.32
C GLY A 139 -8.73 -20.20 -0.01
N LEU A 140 -7.82 -19.46 0.60
CA LEU A 140 -8.05 -18.12 1.11
C LEU A 140 -7.28 -17.06 0.34
N PHE A 141 -7.93 -15.93 0.09
CA PHE A 141 -7.28 -14.67 -0.24
C PHE A 141 -7.37 -13.75 0.98
N ILE A 142 -6.23 -13.18 1.39
CA ILE A 142 -6.15 -12.27 2.54
C ILE A 142 -5.41 -11.02 2.06
N THR A 143 -6.06 -9.86 2.12
CA THR A 143 -5.44 -8.61 1.67
C THR A 143 -5.69 -7.46 2.62
N GLU A 144 -4.67 -6.60 2.75
CA GLU A 144 -4.75 -5.27 3.34
C GLU A 144 -4.47 -4.25 2.24
N GLN A 145 -5.35 -3.27 2.07
CA GLN A 145 -5.27 -2.33 0.96
C GLN A 145 -5.35 -0.86 1.39
N VAL A 146 -4.76 -0.01 0.56
CA VAL A 146 -4.99 1.43 0.57
C VAL A 146 -6.33 1.69 -0.11
N GLY A 147 -7.23 2.39 0.59
CA GLY A 147 -8.55 2.73 0.05
C GLY A 147 -8.54 3.99 -0.81
N ALA A 148 -9.62 4.18 -1.57
CA ALA A 148 -9.75 5.25 -2.56
C ALA A 148 -9.64 6.68 -2.00
N GLU A 149 -9.95 6.88 -0.71
CA GLU A 149 -9.91 8.20 -0.06
C GLU A 149 -8.63 8.42 0.77
N ASN A 150 -7.57 7.64 0.50
CA ASN A 150 -6.30 7.83 1.18
C ASN A 150 -5.74 9.23 0.90
N ASP A 151 -5.27 9.91 1.94
CA ASP A 151 -4.67 11.26 1.90
C ASP A 151 -5.54 12.36 1.27
N ARG A 152 -6.85 12.09 1.09
CA ARG A 152 -7.73 12.94 0.29
C ARG A 152 -7.79 14.39 0.77
N GLU A 153 -7.81 14.63 2.07
CA GLU A 153 -7.83 15.98 2.64
C GLU A 153 -6.55 16.75 2.33
N LEU A 154 -5.39 16.06 2.33
CA LEU A 154 -4.10 16.67 2.00
C LEU A 154 -4.00 16.97 0.50
N VAL A 155 -4.50 16.06 -0.34
CA VAL A 155 -4.56 16.24 -1.79
C VAL A 155 -5.43 17.45 -2.13
N GLU A 156 -6.63 17.56 -1.57
CA GLU A 156 -7.56 18.67 -1.81
C GLU A 156 -7.04 20.00 -1.26
N LEU A 157 -6.30 19.97 -0.16
CA LEU A 157 -5.62 21.16 0.38
C LEU A 157 -4.58 21.70 -0.60
N LEU A 158 -3.79 20.83 -1.24
CA LEU A 158 -2.68 21.23 -2.10
C LEU A 158 -3.09 21.45 -3.55
N LEU A 159 -3.95 20.60 -4.11
CA LEU A 159 -4.25 20.51 -5.54
C LEU A 159 -5.69 20.94 -5.93
N ALA A 160 -6.48 21.44 -5.00
CA ALA A 160 -7.86 21.91 -5.19
C ALA A 160 -8.84 20.81 -5.67
N LYS A 161 -8.80 20.41 -6.92
CA LYS A 161 -9.71 19.38 -7.46
C LYS A 161 -8.93 18.37 -8.29
N THR A 162 -8.74 17.20 -7.74
CA THR A 162 -8.17 16.05 -8.45
C THR A 162 -9.18 14.90 -8.48
N ARG A 163 -9.00 14.01 -9.45
CA ARG A 163 -9.72 12.73 -9.46
C ARG A 163 -9.11 11.81 -8.42
N LEU A 164 -9.91 10.88 -7.91
CA LEU A 164 -9.39 9.76 -7.14
C LEU A 164 -8.48 8.92 -8.06
N PRO A 165 -7.27 8.57 -7.65
CA PRO A 165 -6.37 7.76 -8.47
C PRO A 165 -6.92 6.33 -8.64
N PHE A 166 -7.55 5.79 -7.60
CA PHE A 166 -8.09 4.43 -7.57
C PHE A 166 -9.57 4.43 -7.15
N PRO A 167 -10.49 4.89 -8.03
CA PRO A 167 -11.89 5.12 -7.67
C PRO A 167 -12.67 3.84 -7.36
N GLU A 168 -12.11 2.66 -7.62
CA GLU A 168 -12.71 1.36 -7.32
C GLU A 168 -12.15 0.70 -6.05
N GLN A 169 -11.20 1.34 -5.37
CA GLN A 169 -10.58 0.83 -4.13
C GLN A 169 -11.40 1.19 -2.88
N TYR A 170 -12.71 0.89 -2.92
CA TYR A 170 -13.59 0.88 -1.77
C TYR A 170 -13.88 -0.55 -1.34
N LEU A 171 -13.95 -0.80 -0.03
CA LEU A 171 -14.17 -2.15 0.49
C LEU A 171 -15.44 -2.80 -0.05
N ASP A 172 -16.55 -2.08 -0.14
CA ASP A 172 -17.84 -2.57 -0.65
C ASP A 172 -17.76 -2.96 -2.14
N ILE A 173 -17.04 -2.20 -2.95
CA ILE A 173 -16.79 -2.51 -4.37
C ILE A 173 -15.94 -3.77 -4.48
N VAL A 174 -14.86 -3.86 -3.71
CA VAL A 174 -13.95 -5.03 -3.72
C VAL A 174 -14.67 -6.28 -3.22
N GLN A 175 -15.43 -6.18 -2.12
CA GLN A 175 -16.27 -7.29 -1.63
C GLN A 175 -17.24 -7.80 -2.69
N THR A 176 -17.91 -6.90 -3.42
CA THR A 176 -18.83 -7.27 -4.49
C THR A 176 -18.12 -8.04 -5.60
N LYS A 177 -16.94 -7.58 -6.05
CA LYS A 177 -16.13 -8.26 -7.06
C LYS A 177 -15.76 -9.70 -6.62
N PHE A 178 -15.35 -9.87 -5.36
CA PHE A 178 -15.01 -11.20 -4.83
C PHE A 178 -16.25 -12.10 -4.70
N HIS A 179 -17.36 -11.57 -4.20
CA HIS A 179 -18.62 -12.31 -4.12
C HIS A 179 -19.08 -12.80 -5.50
N ASP A 180 -19.06 -11.92 -6.51
CA ASP A 180 -19.49 -12.23 -7.88
C ASP A 180 -18.54 -13.24 -8.56
N ALA A 181 -17.27 -13.27 -8.15
CA ALA A 181 -16.30 -14.28 -8.58
C ALA A 181 -16.39 -15.62 -7.82
N GLY A 182 -17.36 -15.80 -6.93
CA GLY A 182 -17.61 -17.06 -6.23
C GLY A 182 -16.79 -17.24 -4.95
N PHE A 183 -16.49 -16.14 -4.24
CA PHE A 183 -15.87 -16.19 -2.92
C PHE A 183 -16.90 -15.96 -1.81
N ASP A 184 -16.73 -16.67 -0.70
CA ASP A 184 -17.37 -16.36 0.58
C ASP A 184 -16.51 -15.34 1.33
N ILE A 185 -17.08 -14.19 1.70
CA ILE A 185 -16.39 -13.18 2.51
C ILE A 185 -16.42 -13.61 3.98
N LEU A 186 -15.26 -13.83 4.58
CA LEU A 186 -15.13 -14.27 5.98
C LEU A 186 -14.92 -13.12 6.94
N ASP A 187 -14.17 -12.10 6.52
CA ASP A 187 -13.91 -10.87 7.28
C ASP A 187 -13.73 -9.71 6.32
N ALA A 188 -14.24 -8.54 6.70
CA ALA A 188 -14.12 -7.32 5.93
C ALA A 188 -14.19 -6.13 6.87
N GLN A 189 -13.12 -5.36 6.96
CA GLN A 189 -12.98 -4.23 7.86
C GLN A 189 -12.41 -3.03 7.10
N GLU A 190 -12.88 -1.84 7.43
CA GLU A 190 -12.43 -0.59 6.85
C GLU A 190 -12.18 0.42 7.96
N CYS A 191 -11.15 1.24 7.81
CA CYS A 191 -10.88 2.29 8.76
C CYS A 191 -10.20 3.49 8.12
N PHE A 192 -10.38 4.63 8.81
CA PHE A 192 -9.68 5.88 8.57
C PHE A 192 -8.88 6.23 9.82
N ARG A 193 -7.58 6.58 9.64
CA ARG A 193 -6.70 6.98 10.74
C ARG A 193 -6.00 8.29 10.41
N PRO A 194 -5.71 9.14 11.39
CA PRO A 194 -5.01 10.39 11.15
C PRO A 194 -3.60 10.19 10.58
N ILE A 195 -3.26 11.03 9.60
CA ILE A 195 -1.88 11.33 9.22
C ILE A 195 -1.64 12.81 9.48
N LYS A 196 -0.54 13.17 10.15
CA LYS A 196 -0.25 14.53 10.59
C LYS A 196 1.15 14.94 10.17
N PHE A 197 1.26 16.13 9.60
CA PHE A 197 2.54 16.75 9.25
C PHE A 197 2.81 17.93 10.20
N PHE A 198 3.99 17.94 10.80
CA PHE A 198 4.44 18.96 11.76
C PHE A 198 5.32 20.05 11.14
N ASP A 199 5.64 19.91 9.87
CA ASP A 199 6.19 20.97 9.01
C ASP A 199 5.79 20.76 7.55
N ILE A 200 5.76 21.87 6.80
CA ILE A 200 5.33 21.85 5.40
C ILE A 200 6.39 21.25 4.47
N GLY A 201 7.65 21.28 4.87
CA GLY A 201 8.73 20.65 4.10
C GLY A 201 8.54 19.12 4.03
N ALA A 202 8.15 18.48 5.14
CA ALA A 202 7.82 17.07 5.17
C ALA A 202 6.60 16.75 4.28
N LEU A 203 5.56 17.58 4.31
CA LEU A 203 4.39 17.42 3.44
C LEU A 203 4.76 17.60 1.96
N VAL A 204 5.66 18.54 1.62
CA VAL A 204 6.17 18.72 0.25
C VAL A 204 6.93 17.49 -0.22
N TRP A 205 7.85 16.98 0.62
CA TRP A 205 8.60 15.78 0.31
C TRP A 205 7.65 14.58 0.08
N PHE A 206 6.69 14.39 0.99
CA PHE A 206 5.69 13.32 0.89
C PHE A 206 4.85 13.42 -0.38
N ALA A 207 4.29 14.61 -0.68
CA ALA A 207 3.47 14.83 -1.86
C ALA A 207 4.24 14.61 -3.17
N HIS A 208 5.54 14.86 -3.18
CA HIS A 208 6.39 14.59 -4.35
C HIS A 208 6.67 13.09 -4.54
N ILE A 209 6.80 12.34 -3.45
CA ILE A 209 7.04 10.88 -3.50
C ILE A 209 5.76 10.12 -3.91
N ILE A 210 4.60 10.53 -3.41
CA ILE A 210 3.32 9.86 -3.64
C ILE A 210 2.61 10.50 -4.85
N GLU A 211 3.30 10.53 -5.99
CA GLU A 211 2.87 11.25 -7.20
C GLU A 211 1.51 10.78 -7.77
N TRP A 212 1.11 9.52 -7.53
CA TRP A 212 -0.18 9.01 -7.95
C TRP A 212 -1.35 9.60 -7.15
N GLU A 213 -1.14 9.98 -5.86
CA GLU A 213 -2.12 10.71 -5.05
C GLU A 213 -2.06 12.22 -5.34
N PHE A 214 -0.85 12.75 -5.56
CA PHE A 214 -0.57 14.16 -5.78
C PHE A 214 -0.09 14.44 -7.23
N PRO A 215 -0.93 14.19 -8.26
CA PRO A 215 -0.51 14.34 -9.64
C PRO A 215 -0.13 15.80 -9.96
N ASP A 216 0.97 15.95 -10.72
CA ASP A 216 1.51 17.26 -11.13
C ASP A 216 1.84 18.21 -9.96
N PHE A 217 2.06 17.67 -8.75
CA PHE A 217 2.48 18.48 -7.61
C PHE A 217 3.84 19.11 -7.89
N SER A 218 3.95 20.40 -7.58
CA SER A 218 5.22 21.11 -7.43
C SER A 218 5.06 22.31 -6.52
N VAL A 219 6.15 22.72 -5.87
CA VAL A 219 6.16 23.90 -4.99
C VAL A 219 5.77 25.16 -5.75
N ASP A 220 6.19 25.30 -7.01
CA ASP A 220 5.82 26.47 -7.83
C ASP A 220 4.33 26.47 -8.20
N HIS A 221 3.78 25.33 -8.55
CA HIS A 221 2.36 25.18 -8.89
C HIS A 221 1.46 25.37 -7.67
N CYS A 222 1.83 24.75 -6.54
CA CYS A 222 1.02 24.70 -5.30
C CYS A 222 1.37 25.81 -4.30
N LYS A 223 2.13 26.84 -4.70
CA LYS A 223 2.65 27.87 -3.82
C LYS A 223 1.63 28.50 -2.87
N ASN A 224 0.44 28.85 -3.38
CA ASN A 224 -0.58 29.50 -2.57
C ASN A 224 -1.23 28.50 -1.59
N SER A 225 -1.43 27.26 -2.01
CA SER A 225 -1.94 26.17 -1.17
C SER A 225 -0.96 25.81 -0.06
N LEU A 226 0.35 25.77 -0.36
CA LEU A 226 1.41 25.54 0.64
C LEU A 226 1.50 26.68 1.66
N LEU A 227 1.33 27.94 1.23
CA LEU A 227 1.25 29.09 2.15
C LEU A 227 0.00 29.01 3.03
N HIS A 228 -1.11 28.49 2.51
CA HIS A 228 -2.32 28.25 3.30
C HIS A 228 -2.09 27.08 4.29
N ALA A 229 -1.50 25.98 3.85
CA ALA A 229 -1.11 24.87 4.72
C ALA A 229 -0.18 25.32 5.86
N GLN A 230 0.77 26.24 5.57
CA GLN A 230 1.61 26.85 6.60
C GLN A 230 0.81 27.64 7.65
N GLN A 231 -0.24 28.37 7.23
CA GLN A 231 -1.12 29.07 8.17
C GLN A 231 -1.91 28.08 9.06
N ILE A 232 -2.40 26.96 8.46
CA ILE A 232 -3.05 25.89 9.23
C ILE A 232 -2.07 25.32 10.26
N LEU A 233 -0.84 25.01 9.85
CA LEU A 233 0.20 24.51 10.73
C LEU A 233 0.48 25.47 11.91
N GLU A 234 0.60 26.78 11.64
CA GLU A 234 0.85 27.81 12.66
C GLU A 234 -0.30 27.95 13.66
N GLN A 235 -1.55 27.69 13.22
CA GLN A 235 -2.74 27.78 14.05
C GLN A 235 -3.00 26.51 14.86
N ASN A 236 -2.79 25.34 14.25
CA ASN A 236 -3.23 24.05 14.79
C ASN A 236 -2.06 23.19 15.31
N GLY A 237 -0.80 23.53 15.00
CA GLY A 237 0.39 22.76 15.33
C GLY A 237 0.67 21.59 14.38
N CYS A 238 -0.25 21.27 13.48
CA CYS A 238 -0.07 20.27 12.41
C CYS A 238 -1.01 20.55 11.23
N VAL A 239 -0.66 19.95 10.09
CA VAL A 239 -1.60 19.74 8.97
C VAL A 239 -2.03 18.28 9.02
N GLU A 240 -3.34 18.04 9.05
CA GLU A 240 -3.90 16.70 9.25
C GLU A 240 -4.70 16.26 8.00
N GLY A 241 -4.56 14.99 7.65
CA GLY A 241 -5.39 14.23 6.73
C GLY A 241 -5.73 12.87 7.32
N ARG A 242 -6.24 11.97 6.49
CA ARG A 242 -6.55 10.61 6.91
C ARG A 242 -5.99 9.60 5.91
N ILE A 243 -5.36 8.56 6.43
CA ILE A 243 -5.14 7.34 5.68
C ILE A 243 -6.45 6.55 5.61
N HIS A 244 -6.67 5.89 4.49
CA HIS A 244 -7.78 4.98 4.27
C HIS A 244 -7.22 3.58 4.06
N ARG A 245 -7.60 2.61 4.90
CA ARG A 245 -7.17 1.22 4.83
C ARG A 245 -8.37 0.29 4.92
N PHE A 246 -8.30 -0.86 4.24
CA PHE A 246 -9.25 -1.94 4.44
C PHE A 246 -8.58 -3.31 4.43
N LEU A 247 -9.20 -4.23 5.13
CA LEU A 247 -8.88 -5.65 5.18
C LEU A 247 -9.98 -6.45 4.50
N LEU A 248 -9.61 -7.47 3.75
CA LEU A 248 -10.54 -8.47 3.23
C LEU A 248 -9.95 -9.88 3.42
N VAL A 249 -10.75 -10.79 3.96
CA VAL A 249 -10.50 -12.23 4.00
C VAL A 249 -11.61 -12.92 3.21
N ALA A 250 -11.26 -13.51 2.08
CA ALA A 250 -12.19 -14.16 1.18
C ALA A 250 -11.80 -15.63 0.97
N ARG A 251 -12.79 -16.53 0.96
CA ARG A 251 -12.60 -17.97 0.73
C ARG A 251 -13.18 -18.34 -0.63
N LYS A 252 -12.39 -19.00 -1.48
CA LYS A 252 -12.90 -19.60 -2.71
C LYS A 252 -13.94 -20.67 -2.36
N ALA A 253 -15.18 -20.51 -2.84
CA ALA A 253 -16.26 -21.47 -2.62
C ALA A 253 -15.90 -22.87 -3.18
N LYS A 254 -16.57 -23.91 -2.66
CA LYS A 254 -16.34 -25.30 -3.10
C LYS A 254 -16.98 -25.60 -4.43
#